data_51ac891062e89d5366b948021b8fd9b4
#
_entry.id   51ac891062e89d5366b948021b8fd9b4
#
_cell.length_a   1.000
_cell.length_b   1.000
_cell.length_c   1.000
_cell.angle_alpha   90.00
_cell.angle_beta   90.00
_cell.angle_gamma   90.00
#
_symmetry.space_group_name_H-M   'P 1'
#
loop_
_entity.id
_entity.type
_entity.pdbx_description
1 polymer ?
#
loop_
_entity_poly.entity_id
_entity_poly.type
_entity_poly.pdbx_seq_one_letter_code
_entity_poly.pdbx_strand_id
1 'polypeptide(L)'
;MGKKIKLFTLSLLVLGIITSCNKEKNKDVNIYMWGGSKEINTFMDDVVAPKVLENENINLKRVPIVDIKDVVNKLIIEKQAGKKNGVIDILWVNGENFKALKNAGVLTENTLGSIKNKDLLKESTTVKDFGEDINGLEVPFGEAQFNFIYNTKNGEVPFTGWETLTEYVKKNPGKFTYPNASNFTGSAFVRNITIDMLGYDNIQKMTHEEFKENLNIVWNYLNEIEPYLWRKGESYPESEGKLDLLYSAGEVDVTMGYTINKVNSKIESGDYPETSKSFLLDKGTLFNNHYLAIPANAQNKDGALAVINQLVSPDLQLLKQEPKNWGDFTILDMKKLPPETVKKFFDLNKSGKIPSLEELQEKRVMELTPDKLTIIQEGWLENVGKN
;
A
#
# COMPACT_ATOMS: atom_id res chain seq x y z
N MET A 1 5.04 -98.47 -21.11
CA MET A 1 5.80 -97.57 -20.25
C MET A 1 5.56 -96.12 -20.74
N GLY A 2 4.58 -95.47 -20.19
CA GLY A 2 4.21 -94.09 -20.60
C GLY A 2 4.63 -93.05 -19.54
N LYS A 3 5.48 -92.17 -19.92
CA LYS A 3 5.90 -91.01 -19.05
C LYS A 3 4.84 -89.93 -19.17
N LYS A 4 4.18 -89.59 -18.06
CA LYS A 4 3.29 -88.46 -17.93
C LYS A 4 4.13 -87.22 -17.74
N ILE A 5 4.03 -86.28 -18.70
CA ILE A 5 4.59 -84.92 -18.57
C ILE A 5 3.59 -84.02 -17.78
N LYS A 6 3.96 -83.53 -16.60
CA LYS A 6 3.19 -82.55 -15.85
C LYS A 6 3.51 -81.19 -16.40
N LEU A 7 2.48 -80.50 -16.97
CA LEU A 7 2.54 -79.12 -17.36
C LEU A 7 2.41 -78.25 -16.11
N PHE A 8 3.44 -77.45 -15.78
CA PHE A 8 3.44 -76.44 -14.71
C PHE A 8 2.99 -75.12 -15.33
N THR A 9 1.78 -74.69 -15.00
CA THR A 9 1.27 -73.39 -15.41
C THR A 9 1.81 -72.36 -14.43
N LEU A 10 2.73 -71.51 -14.90
CA LEU A 10 3.29 -70.38 -14.15
C LEU A 10 2.37 -69.17 -14.29
N SER A 11 1.53 -68.91 -13.28
CA SER A 11 0.73 -67.69 -13.24
C SER A 11 1.62 -66.47 -12.87
N LEU A 12 1.91 -65.62 -13.87
CA LEU A 12 2.55 -64.32 -13.61
C LEU A 12 1.50 -63.39 -13.00
N LEU A 13 1.61 -63.11 -11.72
CA LEU A 13 0.93 -62.01 -11.05
C LEU A 13 1.67 -60.70 -11.42
N VAL A 14 1.09 -59.96 -12.37
CA VAL A 14 1.54 -58.58 -12.64
C VAL A 14 0.97 -57.70 -11.53
N LEU A 15 1.77 -57.40 -10.52
CA LEU A 15 1.49 -56.31 -9.59
C LEU A 15 1.65 -54.98 -10.35
N GLY A 16 0.55 -54.40 -10.77
CA GLY A 16 0.52 -53.02 -11.27
C GLY A 16 0.86 -52.07 -10.13
N ILE A 17 2.10 -51.60 -10.08
CA ILE A 17 2.49 -50.47 -9.25
C ILE A 17 1.82 -49.23 -9.88
N ILE A 18 0.67 -48.83 -9.34
CA ILE A 18 0.10 -47.51 -9.60
C ILE A 18 1.00 -46.52 -8.90
N THR A 19 2.06 -46.06 -9.57
CA THR A 19 2.77 -44.85 -9.19
C THR A 19 1.82 -43.67 -9.37
N SER A 20 1.06 -43.36 -8.32
CA SER A 20 0.42 -42.08 -8.19
C SER A 20 1.52 -41.04 -8.28
N CYS A 21 1.66 -40.41 -9.45
CA CYS A 21 2.41 -39.15 -9.57
C CYS A 21 1.66 -38.10 -8.74
N ASN A 22 1.92 -38.06 -7.44
CA ASN A 22 1.71 -36.85 -6.68
C ASN A 22 2.66 -35.80 -7.30
N LYS A 23 2.14 -34.97 -8.21
CA LYS A 23 2.81 -33.72 -8.52
C LYS A 23 3.03 -33.03 -7.17
N GLU A 24 4.28 -32.94 -6.72
CA GLU A 24 4.59 -32.08 -5.59
C GLU A 24 3.96 -30.71 -5.87
N LYS A 25 3.02 -30.31 -5.02
CA LYS A 25 2.41 -28.98 -5.14
C LYS A 25 3.55 -28.00 -5.09
N ASN A 26 3.60 -27.06 -6.05
CA ASN A 26 4.55 -25.96 -6.03
C ASN A 26 4.43 -25.25 -4.69
N LYS A 27 5.49 -25.27 -3.90
CA LYS A 27 5.53 -24.66 -2.56
C LYS A 27 5.93 -23.19 -2.61
N ASP A 28 6.39 -22.70 -3.74
CA ASP A 28 6.81 -21.30 -3.91
C ASP A 28 5.60 -20.41 -4.22
N VAL A 29 5.56 -19.26 -3.58
CA VAL A 29 4.62 -18.16 -3.87
C VAL A 29 5.42 -16.87 -4.00
N ASN A 30 5.32 -16.21 -5.15
CA ASN A 30 6.00 -14.95 -5.42
C ASN A 30 5.02 -13.80 -5.21
N ILE A 31 5.29 -12.92 -4.22
CA ILE A 31 4.56 -11.69 -3.99
C ILE A 31 5.33 -10.49 -4.55
N TYR A 32 4.73 -9.80 -5.50
CA TYR A 32 5.28 -8.57 -6.09
C TYR A 32 4.74 -7.37 -5.35
N MET A 33 5.62 -6.59 -4.74
CA MET A 33 5.22 -5.46 -3.90
C MET A 33 6.27 -4.36 -3.89
N TRP A 34 5.85 -3.14 -3.53
CA TRP A 34 6.74 -2.00 -3.43
C TRP A 34 7.89 -2.28 -2.46
N GLY A 35 9.11 -2.01 -2.93
CA GLY A 35 10.35 -2.30 -2.20
C GLY A 35 11.03 -1.08 -1.56
N GLY A 36 10.38 0.11 -1.62
CA GLY A 36 10.99 1.38 -1.21
C GLY A 36 11.06 1.63 0.30
N SER A 37 10.48 0.77 1.15
CA SER A 37 10.53 0.88 2.61
C SER A 37 11.28 -0.30 3.21
N LYS A 38 12.28 0.00 4.06
CA LYS A 38 13.03 -1.00 4.80
C LYS A 38 12.12 -1.76 5.77
N GLU A 39 11.21 -1.05 6.44
CA GLU A 39 10.30 -1.59 7.44
C GLU A 39 9.37 -2.63 6.80
N ILE A 40 8.76 -2.31 5.66
CA ILE A 40 7.90 -3.23 4.91
C ILE A 40 8.69 -4.46 4.46
N ASN A 41 9.89 -4.24 3.92
CA ASN A 41 10.74 -5.31 3.44
C ASN A 41 11.10 -6.28 4.57
N THR A 42 11.56 -5.75 5.70
CA THR A 42 11.92 -6.54 6.90
C THR A 42 10.70 -7.28 7.46
N PHE A 43 9.53 -6.62 7.54
CA PHE A 43 8.31 -7.29 7.99
C PHE A 43 7.96 -8.50 7.12
N MET A 44 7.99 -8.33 5.80
CA MET A 44 7.67 -9.42 4.88
C MET A 44 8.70 -10.54 4.88
N ASP A 45 9.99 -10.20 4.92
CA ASP A 45 11.08 -11.18 4.81
C ASP A 45 11.36 -11.91 6.14
N ASP A 46 11.33 -11.18 7.27
CA ASP A 46 11.77 -11.70 8.56
C ASP A 46 10.61 -12.12 9.48
N VAL A 47 9.38 -11.64 9.24
CA VAL A 47 8.21 -11.96 10.06
C VAL A 47 7.19 -12.80 9.27
N VAL A 48 6.75 -12.32 8.10
CA VAL A 48 5.69 -13.00 7.34
C VAL A 48 6.18 -14.29 6.70
N ALA A 49 7.28 -14.27 5.97
CA ALA A 49 7.76 -15.44 5.23
C ALA A 49 8.05 -16.65 6.14
N PRO A 50 8.72 -16.49 7.31
CA PRO A 50 8.90 -17.61 8.25
C PRO A 50 7.57 -18.16 8.79
N LYS A 51 6.61 -17.30 9.14
CA LYS A 51 5.29 -17.74 9.64
C LYS A 51 4.47 -18.46 8.57
N VAL A 52 4.52 -18.00 7.34
CA VAL A 52 3.87 -18.66 6.21
C VAL A 52 4.51 -20.04 5.96
N LEU A 53 5.83 -20.15 6.05
CA LEU A 53 6.52 -21.42 5.92
C LEU A 53 6.13 -22.40 7.04
N GLU A 54 6.06 -21.91 8.27
CA GLU A 54 5.68 -22.73 9.45
C GLU A 54 4.23 -23.22 9.35
N ASN A 55 3.27 -22.31 9.03
CA ASN A 55 1.85 -22.60 9.10
C ASN A 55 1.29 -23.30 7.87
N GLU A 56 1.83 -22.98 6.68
CA GLU A 56 1.27 -23.42 5.39
C GLU A 56 2.25 -24.28 4.58
N ASN A 57 3.49 -24.44 5.04
CA ASN A 57 4.57 -25.11 4.29
C ASN A 57 4.77 -24.51 2.88
N ILE A 58 4.64 -23.16 2.80
CA ILE A 58 4.81 -22.35 1.59
C ILE A 58 6.06 -21.49 1.73
N ASN A 59 6.91 -21.51 0.72
CA ASN A 59 8.07 -20.64 0.61
C ASN A 59 7.66 -19.34 -0.05
N LEU A 60 7.35 -18.32 0.75
CA LEU A 60 6.98 -16.99 0.27
C LEU A 60 8.23 -16.21 -0.14
N LYS A 61 8.24 -15.73 -1.37
CA LYS A 61 9.32 -14.92 -1.96
C LYS A 61 8.80 -13.54 -2.30
N ARG A 62 9.31 -12.53 -1.61
CA ARG A 62 9.03 -11.13 -1.94
C ARG A 62 9.89 -10.69 -3.13
N VAL A 63 9.25 -10.15 -4.14
CA VAL A 63 9.89 -9.54 -5.31
C VAL A 63 9.66 -8.03 -5.23
N PRO A 64 10.70 -7.24 -4.89
CA PRO A 64 10.55 -5.80 -4.78
C PRO A 64 10.35 -5.17 -6.16
N ILE A 65 9.41 -4.24 -6.25
CA ILE A 65 9.17 -3.43 -7.44
C ILE A 65 9.36 -1.95 -7.12
N VAL A 66 9.82 -1.19 -8.09
CA VAL A 66 10.00 0.26 -8.00
C VAL A 66 8.73 0.96 -8.44
N ASP A 67 8.19 0.57 -9.60
CA ASP A 67 6.93 1.07 -10.14
C ASP A 67 5.99 -0.10 -10.45
N ILE A 68 4.80 -0.07 -9.87
CA ILE A 68 3.76 -1.07 -10.09
C ILE A 68 3.28 -1.10 -11.54
N LYS A 69 3.36 0.04 -12.27
CA LYS A 69 2.96 0.14 -13.68
C LYS A 69 3.71 -0.84 -14.58
N ASP A 70 4.99 -1.13 -14.28
CA ASP A 70 5.77 -2.12 -15.02
C ASP A 70 5.16 -3.53 -14.91
N VAL A 71 4.68 -3.87 -13.70
CA VAL A 71 4.04 -5.16 -13.44
C VAL A 71 2.66 -5.25 -14.08
N VAL A 72 1.89 -4.15 -14.03
CA VAL A 72 0.59 -4.03 -14.72
C VAL A 72 0.76 -4.28 -16.21
N ASN A 73 1.69 -3.57 -16.85
CA ASN A 73 1.99 -3.70 -18.27
C ASN A 73 2.43 -5.14 -18.62
N LYS A 74 3.28 -5.75 -17.79
CA LYS A 74 3.71 -7.13 -17.95
C LYS A 74 2.52 -8.11 -17.97
N LEU A 75 1.59 -7.99 -17.02
CA LEU A 75 0.42 -8.87 -16.94
C LEU A 75 -0.50 -8.71 -18.16
N ILE A 76 -0.68 -7.47 -18.63
CA ILE A 76 -1.48 -7.18 -19.82
C ILE A 76 -0.84 -7.82 -21.07
N ILE A 77 0.47 -7.68 -21.25
CA ILE A 77 1.24 -8.28 -22.35
C ILE A 77 1.19 -9.81 -22.27
N GLU A 78 1.36 -10.39 -21.08
CA GLU A 78 1.28 -11.85 -20.88
C GLU A 78 -0.10 -12.39 -21.28
N LYS A 79 -1.19 -11.69 -20.97
CA LYS A 79 -2.54 -12.04 -21.41
C LYS A 79 -2.69 -11.96 -22.93
N GLN A 80 -2.23 -10.88 -23.56
CA GLN A 80 -2.28 -10.72 -25.02
C GLN A 80 -1.50 -11.82 -25.74
N ALA A 81 -0.37 -12.26 -25.16
CA ALA A 81 0.43 -13.36 -25.65
C ALA A 81 -0.15 -14.76 -25.34
N GLY A 82 -1.29 -14.84 -24.66
CA GLY A 82 -1.92 -16.12 -24.26
C GLY A 82 -1.11 -16.94 -23.24
N LYS A 83 -0.23 -16.27 -22.47
CA LYS A 83 0.63 -16.94 -21.48
C LYS A 83 -0.20 -17.44 -20.30
N LYS A 84 -0.29 -18.77 -20.15
CA LYS A 84 -1.10 -19.43 -19.11
C LYS A 84 -0.42 -19.53 -17.76
N ASN A 85 0.92 -19.54 -17.72
CA ASN A 85 1.71 -19.69 -16.50
C ASN A 85 2.58 -18.44 -16.29
N GLY A 86 2.13 -17.54 -15.44
CA GLY A 86 2.87 -16.34 -15.00
C GLY A 86 3.83 -16.67 -13.87
N VAL A 87 4.72 -15.75 -13.54
CA VAL A 87 5.66 -15.88 -12.41
C VAL A 87 5.20 -15.09 -11.18
N ILE A 88 4.09 -14.35 -11.31
CA ILE A 88 3.51 -13.53 -10.25
C ILE A 88 2.34 -14.31 -9.66
N ASP A 89 2.40 -14.60 -8.35
CA ASP A 89 1.31 -15.29 -7.67
C ASP A 89 0.44 -14.31 -6.89
N ILE A 90 1.06 -13.29 -6.28
CA ILE A 90 0.35 -12.21 -5.57
C ILE A 90 0.93 -10.87 -6.00
N LEU A 91 0.06 -9.87 -6.13
CA LEU A 91 0.41 -8.50 -6.45
C LEU A 91 -0.16 -7.56 -5.38
N TRP A 92 0.68 -6.71 -4.79
CA TRP A 92 0.21 -5.57 -4.02
C TRP A 92 -0.20 -4.46 -4.98
N VAL A 93 -1.43 -4.02 -4.90
CA VAL A 93 -2.04 -3.08 -5.85
C VAL A 93 -2.99 -2.13 -5.13
N ASN A 94 -3.22 -0.98 -5.74
CA ASN A 94 -4.26 -0.04 -5.35
C ASN A 94 -4.60 0.91 -6.50
N GLY A 95 -5.74 1.57 -6.36
CA GLY A 95 -6.15 2.71 -7.16
C GLY A 95 -6.15 2.51 -8.67
N GLU A 96 -5.41 3.38 -9.36
CA GLU A 96 -5.35 3.38 -10.84
C GLU A 96 -4.82 2.06 -11.42
N ASN A 97 -3.92 1.43 -10.70
CA ASN A 97 -3.31 0.17 -11.11
C ASN A 97 -4.31 -0.98 -11.04
N PHE A 98 -5.15 -1.01 -10.00
CA PHE A 98 -6.27 -1.94 -9.92
C PHE A 98 -7.25 -1.74 -11.08
N LYS A 99 -7.66 -0.50 -11.36
CA LYS A 99 -8.55 -0.17 -12.50
C LYS A 99 -8.00 -0.71 -13.82
N ALA A 100 -6.72 -0.51 -14.08
CA ALA A 100 -6.06 -1.00 -15.30
C ALA A 100 -6.08 -2.54 -15.40
N LEU A 101 -5.75 -3.24 -14.31
CA LEU A 101 -5.76 -4.71 -14.25
C LEU A 101 -7.18 -5.28 -14.40
N LYS A 102 -8.16 -4.67 -13.74
CA LYS A 102 -9.58 -5.03 -13.82
C LYS A 102 -10.10 -4.90 -15.24
N ASN A 103 -9.88 -3.76 -15.89
CA ASN A 103 -10.30 -3.49 -17.26
C ASN A 103 -9.64 -4.45 -18.27
N ALA A 104 -8.39 -4.80 -18.03
CA ALA A 104 -7.68 -5.79 -18.83
C ALA A 104 -8.15 -7.23 -18.55
N GLY A 105 -8.91 -7.47 -17.47
CA GLY A 105 -9.40 -8.80 -17.07
C GLY A 105 -8.27 -9.79 -16.78
N VAL A 106 -7.20 -9.33 -16.13
CA VAL A 106 -6.00 -10.14 -15.82
C VAL A 106 -5.95 -10.63 -14.38
N LEU A 107 -7.02 -10.40 -13.59
CA LEU A 107 -7.12 -10.83 -12.19
C LEU A 107 -7.97 -12.09 -12.04
N THR A 108 -7.70 -12.86 -11.00
CA THR A 108 -8.49 -14.04 -10.61
C THR A 108 -9.82 -13.59 -10.00
N GLU A 109 -10.92 -14.12 -10.52
CA GLU A 109 -12.27 -13.83 -10.04
C GLU A 109 -12.49 -14.38 -8.62
N ASN A 110 -13.38 -13.71 -7.87
CA ASN A 110 -13.81 -14.13 -6.54
C ASN A 110 -12.68 -14.39 -5.53
N THR A 111 -11.56 -13.69 -5.65
CA THR A 111 -10.42 -13.79 -4.73
C THR A 111 -10.86 -13.47 -3.29
N LEU A 112 -11.56 -12.36 -3.07
CA LEU A 112 -12.09 -11.98 -1.75
C LEU A 112 -13.06 -13.03 -1.20
N GLY A 113 -13.96 -13.55 -2.05
CA GLY A 113 -14.91 -14.58 -1.65
C GLY A 113 -14.27 -15.88 -1.19
N SER A 114 -13.04 -16.16 -1.65
CA SER A 114 -12.27 -17.35 -1.30
C SER A 114 -11.44 -17.20 -0.02
N ILE A 115 -11.37 -16.00 0.57
CA ILE A 115 -10.62 -15.75 1.80
C ILE A 115 -11.42 -16.22 3.02
N LYS A 116 -10.80 -17.04 3.88
CA LYS A 116 -11.42 -17.60 5.10
C LYS A 116 -11.76 -16.50 6.12
N ASN A 117 -10.88 -15.52 6.28
CA ASN A 117 -11.03 -14.43 7.24
C ASN A 117 -11.82 -13.22 6.71
N LYS A 118 -12.47 -13.33 5.55
CA LYS A 118 -13.20 -12.21 4.92
C LYS A 118 -14.24 -11.56 5.83
N ASP A 119 -14.91 -12.38 6.65
CA ASP A 119 -15.96 -11.89 7.54
C ASP A 119 -15.43 -11.04 8.71
N LEU A 120 -14.11 -11.07 8.97
CA LEU A 120 -13.44 -10.21 9.94
C LEU A 120 -13.07 -8.85 9.37
N LEU A 121 -13.13 -8.66 8.05
CA LEU A 121 -12.74 -7.42 7.39
C LEU A 121 -13.76 -6.31 7.65
N LYS A 122 -13.31 -5.06 7.62
CA LYS A 122 -14.18 -3.87 7.60
C LYS A 122 -14.94 -3.86 6.27
N GLU A 123 -16.26 -3.80 6.31
CA GLU A 123 -17.10 -3.82 5.11
C GLU A 123 -16.73 -2.68 4.15
N SER A 124 -16.42 -1.49 4.66
CA SER A 124 -16.02 -0.33 3.87
C SER A 124 -14.78 -0.58 3.00
N THR A 125 -13.90 -1.51 3.38
CA THR A 125 -12.67 -1.84 2.63
C THR A 125 -12.90 -2.90 1.55
N THR A 126 -14.08 -3.53 1.51
CA THR A 126 -14.38 -4.65 0.62
C THR A 126 -15.28 -4.27 -0.56
N VAL A 127 -15.54 -2.98 -0.76
CA VAL A 127 -16.47 -2.47 -1.79
C VAL A 127 -15.75 -1.74 -2.89
N LYS A 128 -14.93 -0.75 -2.56
CA LYS A 128 -14.27 0.13 -3.55
C LYS A 128 -12.81 0.38 -3.23
N ASP A 129 -12.00 0.48 -4.31
CA ASP A 129 -10.64 1.01 -4.30
C ASP A 129 -10.55 2.25 -5.21
N PHE A 130 -10.17 3.40 -4.66
CA PHE A 130 -10.14 4.71 -5.36
C PHE A 130 -11.41 4.99 -6.19
N GLY A 131 -12.56 4.65 -5.64
CA GLY A 131 -13.86 4.82 -6.29
C GLY A 131 -14.27 3.69 -7.26
N GLU A 132 -13.37 2.79 -7.64
CA GLU A 132 -13.65 1.61 -8.46
C GLU A 132 -14.23 0.46 -7.62
N ASP A 133 -15.30 -0.18 -8.09
CA ASP A 133 -15.86 -1.35 -7.41
C ASP A 133 -14.88 -2.53 -7.51
N ILE A 134 -14.50 -3.13 -6.38
CA ILE A 134 -13.51 -4.22 -6.38
C ILE A 134 -14.05 -5.54 -6.94
N ASN A 135 -15.35 -5.74 -6.93
CA ASN A 135 -16.02 -6.93 -7.48
C ASN A 135 -15.42 -8.28 -7.01
N GLY A 136 -14.82 -8.28 -5.81
CA GLY A 136 -14.16 -9.46 -5.24
C GLY A 136 -12.82 -9.85 -5.89
N LEU A 137 -12.23 -9.00 -6.74
CA LEU A 137 -10.99 -9.28 -7.47
C LEU A 137 -9.73 -9.08 -6.63
N GLU A 138 -9.83 -8.32 -5.54
CA GLU A 138 -8.73 -8.02 -4.61
C GLU A 138 -9.18 -8.11 -3.16
N VAL A 139 -8.21 -8.22 -2.26
CA VAL A 139 -8.41 -8.37 -0.81
C VAL A 139 -7.71 -7.23 -0.09
N PRO A 140 -8.40 -6.46 0.78
CA PRO A 140 -7.77 -5.40 1.54
C PRO A 140 -6.70 -5.98 2.47
N PHE A 141 -5.58 -5.28 2.59
CA PHE A 141 -4.42 -5.73 3.34
C PHE A 141 -4.01 -4.76 4.45
N GLY A 142 -4.16 -3.46 4.23
CA GLY A 142 -3.84 -2.43 5.19
C GLY A 142 -4.55 -1.12 4.93
N GLU A 143 -4.48 -0.23 5.92
CA GLU A 143 -5.03 1.13 5.86
C GLU A 143 -3.91 2.15 5.94
N ALA A 144 -3.94 3.12 5.07
CA ALA A 144 -2.98 4.20 5.02
C ALA A 144 -3.69 5.55 5.07
N GLN A 145 -3.16 6.49 5.84
CA GLN A 145 -3.65 7.87 5.87
C GLN A 145 -2.48 8.82 5.77
N PHE A 146 -2.58 9.76 4.83
CA PHE A 146 -1.55 10.76 4.64
C PHE A 146 -1.40 11.61 5.90
N ASN A 147 -0.19 11.75 6.38
CA ASN A 147 0.10 12.53 7.55
C ASN A 147 1.43 13.27 7.39
N PHE A 148 1.60 14.31 8.19
CA PHE A 148 2.83 15.08 8.29
C PHE A 148 3.52 14.76 9.61
N ILE A 149 4.84 14.85 9.63
CA ILE A 149 5.65 14.64 10.83
C ILE A 149 6.56 15.87 11.02
N TYR A 150 6.59 16.42 12.22
CA TYR A 150 7.39 17.59 12.57
C TYR A 150 8.13 17.36 13.88
N ASN A 151 9.15 18.19 14.13
CA ASN A 151 9.90 18.18 15.38
C ASN A 151 9.32 19.22 16.36
N THR A 152 8.75 18.77 17.48
CA THR A 152 8.14 19.65 18.48
C THR A 152 9.14 20.62 19.16
N LYS A 153 10.45 20.39 19.03
CA LYS A 153 11.46 21.35 19.46
C LYS A 153 11.44 22.64 18.65
N ASN A 154 10.92 22.60 17.43
CA ASN A 154 10.80 23.75 16.54
C ASN A 154 9.54 24.57 16.81
N GLY A 155 8.72 24.20 17.80
CA GLY A 155 7.50 24.88 18.18
C GLY A 155 6.25 24.02 18.11
N GLU A 156 5.10 24.68 17.94
CA GLU A 156 3.79 24.05 17.74
C GLU A 156 3.66 23.46 16.34
N VAL A 157 2.50 22.82 16.04
CA VAL A 157 2.18 22.31 14.70
C VAL A 157 2.42 23.40 13.66
N PRO A 158 3.27 23.16 12.65
CA PRO A 158 3.75 24.22 11.76
C PRO A 158 2.66 24.80 10.87
N PHE A 159 1.68 23.99 10.48
CA PHE A 159 0.52 24.40 9.66
C PHE A 159 -0.59 23.37 9.78
N THR A 160 -1.82 23.77 9.46
CA THR A 160 -3.02 22.92 9.51
C THR A 160 -3.86 22.98 8.24
N GLY A 161 -3.44 23.77 7.24
CA GLY A 161 -4.06 23.94 5.95
C GLY A 161 -3.17 24.76 5.01
N TRP A 162 -3.62 25.01 3.78
CA TRP A 162 -2.82 25.69 2.77
C TRP A 162 -2.52 27.15 3.13
N GLU A 163 -3.44 27.87 3.78
CA GLU A 163 -3.22 29.25 4.22
C GLU A 163 -2.09 29.31 5.26
N THR A 164 -2.18 28.48 6.30
CA THR A 164 -1.18 28.43 7.37
C THR A 164 0.15 27.85 6.89
N LEU A 165 0.15 26.98 5.87
CA LEU A 165 1.37 26.54 5.20
C LEU A 165 2.08 27.72 4.50
N THR A 166 1.32 28.62 3.84
CA THR A 166 1.88 29.82 3.24
C THR A 166 2.57 30.71 4.28
N GLU A 167 1.93 30.94 5.42
CA GLU A 167 2.51 31.70 6.52
C GLU A 167 3.79 31.05 7.07
N TYR A 168 3.73 29.73 7.24
CA TYR A 168 4.85 28.95 7.75
C TYR A 168 6.09 29.05 6.85
N VAL A 169 5.93 28.79 5.53
CA VAL A 169 7.08 28.79 4.61
C VAL A 169 7.70 30.19 4.44
N LYS A 170 6.87 31.25 4.44
CA LYS A 170 7.33 32.63 4.38
C LYS A 170 8.11 33.03 5.64
N LYS A 171 7.71 32.52 6.80
CA LYS A 171 8.41 32.75 8.08
C LYS A 171 9.67 31.90 8.23
N ASN A 172 9.71 30.72 7.63
CA ASN A 172 10.80 29.74 7.75
C ASN A 172 11.31 29.31 6.36
N PRO A 173 11.89 30.23 5.56
CA PRO A 173 12.31 29.93 4.21
C PRO A 173 13.37 28.82 4.19
N GLY A 174 13.21 27.88 3.27
CA GLY A 174 14.07 26.72 3.11
C GLY A 174 13.78 25.54 4.06
N LYS A 175 12.82 25.68 5.00
CA LYS A 175 12.52 24.65 6.00
C LYS A 175 11.39 23.69 5.65
N PHE A 176 10.82 23.83 4.47
CA PHE A 176 9.78 22.93 3.97
C PHE A 176 10.02 22.57 2.50
N THR A 177 9.68 21.35 2.13
CA THR A 177 9.53 20.88 0.76
C THR A 177 8.63 19.65 0.75
N TYR A 178 8.31 19.14 -0.44
CA TYR A 178 7.58 17.90 -0.66
C TYR A 178 8.24 17.10 -1.79
N PRO A 179 8.01 15.78 -1.91
CA PRO A 179 8.57 15.00 -3.01
C PRO A 179 8.01 15.45 -4.35
N ASN A 180 8.75 15.22 -5.43
CA ASN A 180 8.28 15.43 -6.80
C ASN A 180 6.91 14.77 -7.00
N ALA A 181 5.96 15.46 -7.64
CA ALA A 181 4.58 14.96 -7.78
C ALA A 181 4.43 13.79 -8.78
N SER A 182 5.49 13.41 -9.51
CA SER A 182 5.54 12.11 -10.22
C SER A 182 5.64 10.94 -9.23
N ASN A 183 6.16 11.18 -8.03
CA ASN A 183 6.16 10.21 -6.93
C ASN A 183 4.80 10.17 -6.26
N PHE A 184 4.37 8.99 -5.79
CA PHE A 184 3.06 8.80 -5.16
C PHE A 184 2.83 9.72 -3.96
N THR A 185 3.82 9.86 -3.07
CA THR A 185 3.74 10.72 -1.87
C THR A 185 3.73 12.21 -2.23
N GLY A 186 4.52 12.63 -3.22
CA GLY A 186 4.51 14.02 -3.71
C GLY A 186 3.17 14.36 -4.39
N SER A 187 2.66 13.45 -5.22
CA SER A 187 1.31 13.58 -5.79
C SER A 187 0.25 13.65 -4.70
N ALA A 188 0.40 12.89 -3.61
CA ALA A 188 -0.53 12.92 -2.48
C ALA A 188 -0.53 14.28 -1.78
N PHE A 189 0.63 14.89 -1.57
CA PHE A 189 0.70 16.26 -1.05
C PHE A 189 -0.09 17.24 -1.93
N VAL A 190 0.12 17.21 -3.25
CA VAL A 190 -0.60 18.10 -4.18
C VAL A 190 -2.10 17.81 -4.16
N ARG A 191 -2.53 16.54 -4.09
CA ARG A 191 -3.95 16.16 -3.95
C ARG A 191 -4.55 16.68 -2.65
N ASN A 192 -3.83 16.57 -1.51
CA ASN A 192 -4.30 17.11 -0.23
C ASN A 192 -4.53 18.62 -0.31
N ILE A 193 -3.58 19.37 -0.88
CA ILE A 193 -3.72 20.82 -1.08
C ILE A 193 -4.88 21.13 -2.04
N THR A 194 -5.02 20.38 -3.13
CA THR A 194 -6.13 20.53 -4.07
C THR A 194 -7.48 20.35 -3.39
N ILE A 195 -7.60 19.32 -2.55
CA ILE A 195 -8.84 19.03 -1.81
C ILE A 195 -9.09 20.11 -0.75
N ASP A 196 -8.05 20.56 -0.04
CA ASP A 196 -8.17 21.62 0.97
C ASP A 196 -8.63 22.95 0.35
N MET A 197 -8.17 23.28 -0.88
CA MET A 197 -8.54 24.51 -1.59
C MET A 197 -9.91 24.42 -2.28
N LEU A 198 -10.18 23.33 -2.99
CA LEU A 198 -11.37 23.20 -3.87
C LEU A 198 -12.54 22.47 -3.20
N GLY A 199 -12.29 21.68 -2.15
CA GLY A 199 -13.27 20.84 -1.48
C GLY A 199 -13.53 19.52 -2.20
N TYR A 200 -13.48 18.41 -1.47
CA TYR A 200 -13.65 17.06 -2.03
C TYR A 200 -14.96 16.88 -2.82
N ASP A 201 -16.10 17.26 -2.23
CA ASP A 201 -17.42 17.11 -2.85
C ASP A 201 -17.59 17.94 -4.12
N ASN A 202 -16.95 19.12 -4.18
CA ASN A 202 -16.94 19.96 -5.37
C ASN A 202 -16.13 19.30 -6.48
N ILE A 203 -14.93 18.80 -6.15
CA ILE A 203 -14.08 18.09 -7.10
C ILE A 203 -14.81 16.88 -7.69
N GLN A 204 -15.56 16.12 -6.89
CA GLN A 204 -16.30 14.95 -7.38
C GLN A 204 -17.36 15.30 -8.44
N LYS A 205 -17.91 16.49 -8.40
CA LYS A 205 -18.95 16.96 -9.34
C LYS A 205 -18.39 17.56 -10.63
N MET A 206 -17.10 17.93 -10.65
CA MET A 206 -16.46 18.55 -11.80
C MET A 206 -16.23 17.55 -12.93
N THR A 207 -16.49 17.94 -14.16
CA THR A 207 -15.97 17.29 -15.36
C THR A 207 -14.43 17.37 -15.38
N HIS A 208 -13.78 16.62 -16.26
CA HIS A 208 -12.32 16.68 -16.39
C HIS A 208 -11.83 18.07 -16.84
N GLU A 209 -12.55 18.72 -17.74
CA GLU A 209 -12.26 20.07 -18.22
C GLU A 209 -12.39 21.10 -17.10
N GLU A 210 -13.52 21.10 -16.39
CA GLU A 210 -13.73 21.99 -15.24
C GLU A 210 -12.67 21.77 -14.17
N PHE A 211 -12.29 20.52 -13.92
CA PHE A 211 -11.26 20.20 -12.94
C PHE A 211 -9.90 20.77 -13.37
N LYS A 212 -9.48 20.58 -14.63
CA LYS A 212 -8.24 21.17 -15.18
C LYS A 212 -8.21 22.70 -15.05
N GLU A 213 -9.32 23.36 -15.36
CA GLU A 213 -9.43 24.82 -15.23
C GLU A 213 -9.30 25.28 -13.77
N ASN A 214 -9.97 24.60 -12.85
CA ASN A 214 -9.90 24.93 -11.43
C ASN A 214 -8.53 24.64 -10.80
N LEU A 215 -7.73 23.71 -11.33
CA LEU A 215 -6.37 23.46 -10.87
C LEU A 215 -5.43 24.66 -11.06
N ASN A 216 -5.74 25.64 -11.89
CA ASN A 216 -4.92 26.86 -12.03
C ASN A 216 -4.74 27.59 -10.69
N ILE A 217 -5.74 27.55 -9.80
CA ILE A 217 -5.59 28.17 -8.47
C ILE A 217 -4.56 27.42 -7.61
N VAL A 218 -4.49 26.10 -7.77
CA VAL A 218 -3.52 25.25 -7.06
C VAL A 218 -2.11 25.49 -7.62
N TRP A 219 -1.95 25.59 -8.95
CA TRP A 219 -0.66 25.87 -9.56
C TRP A 219 -0.13 27.25 -9.19
N ASN A 220 -1.00 28.27 -9.20
CA ASN A 220 -0.64 29.63 -8.76
C ASN A 220 -0.17 29.61 -7.29
N TYR A 221 -0.88 28.86 -6.42
CA TYR A 221 -0.52 28.71 -5.03
C TYR A 221 0.86 28.03 -4.85
N LEU A 222 1.08 26.90 -5.53
CA LEU A 222 2.35 26.18 -5.41
C LEU A 222 3.52 27.03 -5.92
N ASN A 223 3.34 27.77 -7.02
CA ASN A 223 4.34 28.72 -7.54
C ASN A 223 4.56 29.91 -6.59
N GLU A 224 3.54 30.38 -5.89
CA GLU A 224 3.69 31.46 -4.87
C GLU A 224 4.59 31.02 -3.73
N ILE A 225 4.44 29.78 -3.25
CA ILE A 225 5.26 29.27 -2.13
C ILE A 225 6.64 28.77 -2.55
N GLU A 226 6.84 28.45 -3.81
CA GLU A 226 8.06 27.80 -4.34
C GLU A 226 9.36 28.55 -3.95
N PRO A 227 9.48 29.90 -4.02
CA PRO A 227 10.69 30.61 -3.63
C PRO A 227 11.08 30.46 -2.15
N TYR A 228 10.15 30.02 -1.31
CA TYR A 228 10.35 29.79 0.11
C TYR A 228 10.63 28.34 0.47
N LEU A 229 10.51 27.42 -0.48
CA LEU A 229 10.80 26.00 -0.28
C LEU A 229 12.31 25.74 -0.12
N TRP A 230 12.66 24.56 0.37
CA TRP A 230 14.03 24.06 0.36
C TRP A 230 14.65 24.24 -1.04
N ARG A 231 15.89 24.76 -1.07
CA ARG A 231 16.58 25.15 -2.31
C ARG A 231 15.76 26.06 -3.23
N LYS A 232 14.85 26.84 -2.66
CA LYS A 232 13.97 27.77 -3.40
C LYS A 232 13.10 27.09 -4.48
N GLY A 233 12.78 25.80 -4.30
CA GLY A 233 12.02 25.03 -5.27
C GLY A 233 12.78 24.62 -6.55
N GLU A 234 14.07 24.95 -6.67
CA GLU A 234 14.90 24.55 -7.83
C GLU A 234 15.03 23.02 -7.96
N SER A 235 14.75 22.28 -6.90
CA SER A 235 14.71 20.81 -6.92
C SER A 235 13.78 20.28 -5.84
N TYR A 236 13.16 19.13 -6.13
CA TYR A 236 12.27 18.41 -5.24
C TYR A 236 12.87 17.04 -4.90
N PRO A 237 12.70 16.53 -3.66
CA PRO A 237 13.10 15.15 -3.34
C PRO A 237 12.46 14.15 -4.29
N GLU A 238 13.23 13.18 -4.78
CA GLU A 238 12.74 12.16 -5.73
C GLU A 238 11.72 11.20 -5.12
N SER A 239 11.71 11.07 -3.78
CA SER A 239 10.86 10.13 -3.06
C SER A 239 10.63 10.55 -1.61
N GLU A 240 9.66 9.91 -0.96
CA GLU A 240 9.42 10.01 0.48
C GLU A 240 10.70 9.74 1.29
N GLY A 241 11.43 8.67 0.97
CA GLY A 241 12.67 8.34 1.69
C GLY A 241 13.76 9.40 1.56
N LYS A 242 13.82 10.14 0.42
CA LYS A 242 14.73 11.28 0.29
C LYS A 242 14.30 12.46 1.14
N LEU A 243 12.99 12.72 1.25
CA LEU A 243 12.47 13.75 2.15
C LEU A 243 12.73 13.38 3.62
N ASP A 244 12.59 12.11 3.98
CA ASP A 244 12.90 11.60 5.33
C ASP A 244 14.35 11.85 5.73
N LEU A 245 15.29 11.67 4.79
CA LEU A 245 16.70 11.97 5.03
C LEU A 245 16.94 13.48 5.28
N LEU A 246 16.26 14.36 4.53
CA LEU A 246 16.35 15.81 4.78
C LEU A 246 15.81 16.18 6.16
N TYR A 247 14.69 15.58 6.57
CA TYR A 247 14.11 15.77 7.88
C TYR A 247 15.04 15.25 8.99
N SER A 248 15.58 14.06 8.85
CA SER A 248 16.52 13.47 9.81
C SER A 248 17.80 14.30 9.96
N ALA A 249 18.27 14.91 8.87
CA ALA A 249 19.42 15.81 8.88
C ALA A 249 19.11 17.22 9.42
N GLY A 250 17.84 17.55 9.67
CA GLY A 250 17.41 18.90 10.09
C GLY A 250 17.48 19.96 8.99
N GLU A 251 17.60 19.54 7.72
CA GLU A 251 17.55 20.45 6.58
C GLU A 251 16.14 21.02 6.41
N VAL A 252 15.11 20.18 6.60
CA VAL A 252 13.71 20.59 6.65
C VAL A 252 13.07 20.23 8.00
N ASP A 253 12.01 20.93 8.37
CA ASP A 253 11.34 20.77 9.66
C ASP A 253 10.16 19.81 9.60
N VAL A 254 9.73 19.44 8.40
CA VAL A 254 8.56 18.58 8.17
C VAL A 254 8.87 17.51 7.13
N THR A 255 8.45 16.29 7.41
CA THR A 255 8.32 15.21 6.42
C THR A 255 6.89 14.73 6.36
N MET A 256 6.56 13.85 5.41
CA MET A 256 5.20 13.36 5.16
C MET A 256 5.21 11.93 4.63
N GLY A 257 4.05 11.28 4.68
CA GLY A 257 3.86 9.94 4.13
C GLY A 257 2.52 9.33 4.52
N TYR A 258 2.30 8.10 4.11
CA TYR A 258 1.03 7.40 4.35
C TYR A 258 1.04 6.49 5.58
N THR A 259 2.20 6.08 6.06
CA THR A 259 2.30 5.18 7.23
C THR A 259 2.11 5.98 8.51
N ILE A 260 0.99 5.79 9.19
CA ILE A 260 0.60 6.56 10.38
C ILE A 260 1.61 6.38 11.53
N ASN A 261 2.06 5.14 11.76
CA ASN A 261 3.05 4.82 12.79
C ASN A 261 4.52 5.07 12.38
N LYS A 262 4.77 5.65 11.20
CA LYS A 262 6.12 5.96 10.71
C LYS A 262 6.95 6.72 11.74
N VAL A 263 6.34 7.70 12.42
CA VAL A 263 7.03 8.48 13.45
C VAL A 263 7.55 7.61 14.58
N ASN A 264 6.77 6.62 15.05
CA ASN A 264 7.20 5.71 16.11
C ASN A 264 8.32 4.78 15.63
N SER A 265 8.16 4.17 14.45
CA SER A 265 9.18 3.28 13.85
C SER A 265 10.51 3.99 13.64
N LYS A 266 10.47 5.23 13.15
CA LYS A 266 11.67 6.02 12.88
C LYS A 266 12.35 6.56 14.14
N ILE A 267 11.60 6.82 15.22
CA ILE A 267 12.16 7.10 16.53
C ILE A 267 12.84 5.86 17.11
N GLU A 268 12.18 4.70 17.06
CA GLU A 268 12.73 3.43 17.56
C GLU A 268 14.02 3.02 16.84
N SER A 269 14.12 3.29 15.53
CA SER A 269 15.34 3.03 14.75
C SER A 269 16.44 4.08 14.96
N GLY A 270 16.15 5.20 15.63
CA GLY A 270 17.07 6.31 15.81
C GLY A 270 17.20 7.23 14.59
N ASP A 271 16.34 7.05 13.57
CA ASP A 271 16.36 7.86 12.35
C ASP A 271 15.73 9.23 12.58
N TYR A 272 14.74 9.36 13.49
CA TYR A 272 14.06 10.61 13.80
C TYR A 272 14.35 11.06 15.23
N PRO A 273 14.32 12.38 15.49
CA PRO A 273 14.38 12.90 16.84
C PRO A 273 13.25 12.35 17.72
N GLU A 274 13.54 12.06 18.99
CA GLU A 274 12.55 11.64 20.01
C GLU A 274 11.36 12.61 20.14
N THR A 275 11.56 13.86 19.78
CA THR A 275 10.57 14.94 19.81
C THR A 275 9.72 15.01 18.54
N SER A 276 9.90 14.09 17.59
CA SER A 276 9.05 14.01 16.39
C SER A 276 7.62 13.64 16.74
N LYS A 277 6.65 14.25 16.06
CA LYS A 277 5.22 14.00 16.23
C LYS A 277 4.49 14.11 14.89
N SER A 278 3.50 13.27 14.69
CA SER A 278 2.63 13.27 13.50
C SER A 278 1.43 14.20 13.71
N PHE A 279 0.94 14.81 12.62
CA PHE A 279 -0.25 15.66 12.61
C PHE A 279 -1.01 15.54 11.27
N LEU A 280 -2.26 16.00 11.27
CA LEU A 280 -3.16 16.02 10.12
C LEU A 280 -3.61 17.46 9.83
N LEU A 281 -4.06 17.71 8.60
CA LEU A 281 -4.70 19.00 8.26
C LEU A 281 -6.09 19.10 8.90
N ASP A 282 -6.58 20.33 9.10
CA ASP A 282 -7.88 20.57 9.74
C ASP A 282 -9.05 20.03 8.90
N LYS A 283 -9.00 20.18 7.58
CA LYS A 283 -10.01 19.63 6.66
C LYS A 283 -9.82 18.14 6.36
N GLY A 284 -8.84 17.50 7.03
CA GLY A 284 -8.52 16.10 6.86
C GLY A 284 -7.39 15.84 5.86
N THR A 285 -7.00 14.57 5.77
CA THR A 285 -5.95 14.10 4.88
C THR A 285 -6.40 12.84 4.14
N LEU A 286 -5.82 12.65 2.95
CA LEU A 286 -6.10 11.49 2.11
C LEU A 286 -5.96 10.18 2.86
N PHE A 287 -6.95 9.32 2.67
CA PHE A 287 -7.02 7.97 3.23
C PHE A 287 -7.25 6.98 2.10
N ASN A 288 -6.53 5.88 2.13
CA ASN A 288 -6.75 4.76 1.22
C ASN A 288 -6.48 3.42 1.90
N ASN A 289 -6.85 2.36 1.21
CA ASN A 289 -6.44 1.01 1.54
C ASN A 289 -5.45 0.53 0.49
N HIS A 290 -4.60 -0.42 0.86
CA HIS A 290 -3.84 -1.18 -0.11
C HIS A 290 -4.32 -2.63 -0.11
N TYR A 291 -4.21 -3.25 -1.27
CA TYR A 291 -4.85 -4.51 -1.58
C TYR A 291 -3.87 -5.54 -2.08
N LEU A 292 -4.29 -6.80 -2.03
CA LEU A 292 -3.61 -7.94 -2.62
C LEU A 292 -4.51 -8.55 -3.68
N ALA A 293 -3.97 -8.79 -4.86
CA ALA A 293 -4.67 -9.42 -5.96
C ALA A 293 -3.89 -10.63 -6.48
N ILE A 294 -4.59 -11.59 -7.07
CA ILE A 294 -4.01 -12.79 -7.68
C ILE A 294 -4.16 -12.68 -9.20
N PRO A 295 -3.07 -12.67 -9.98
CA PRO A 295 -3.17 -12.70 -11.43
C PRO A 295 -3.89 -13.93 -11.95
N ALA A 296 -4.65 -13.78 -13.03
CA ALA A 296 -5.40 -14.88 -13.65
C ALA A 296 -4.50 -16.02 -14.14
N ASN A 297 -3.24 -15.73 -14.49
CA ASN A 297 -2.24 -16.70 -14.93
C ASN A 297 -1.25 -17.11 -13.82
N ALA A 298 -1.51 -16.80 -12.54
CA ALA A 298 -0.69 -17.24 -11.43
C ALA A 298 -0.53 -18.78 -11.42
N GLN A 299 0.68 -19.26 -11.14
CA GLN A 299 0.97 -20.70 -11.14
C GLN A 299 0.49 -21.39 -9.88
N ASN A 300 0.51 -20.71 -8.74
CA ASN A 300 0.15 -21.28 -7.45
C ASN A 300 -0.96 -20.47 -6.78
N LYS A 301 -2.16 -20.50 -7.37
CA LYS A 301 -3.33 -19.77 -6.85
C LYS A 301 -3.75 -20.26 -5.45
N ASP A 302 -3.71 -21.57 -5.21
CA ASP A 302 -4.05 -22.14 -3.89
C ASP A 302 -3.05 -21.65 -2.83
N GLY A 303 -1.76 -21.64 -3.16
CA GLY A 303 -0.72 -21.08 -2.28
C GLY A 303 -0.89 -19.58 -2.08
N ALA A 304 -1.20 -18.83 -3.12
CA ALA A 304 -1.47 -17.41 -3.03
C ALA A 304 -2.65 -17.09 -2.10
N LEU A 305 -3.76 -17.85 -2.22
CA LEU A 305 -4.91 -17.73 -1.31
C LEU A 305 -4.53 -18.05 0.14
N ALA A 306 -3.72 -19.09 0.38
CA ALA A 306 -3.26 -19.45 1.71
C ALA A 306 -2.39 -18.32 2.32
N VAL A 307 -1.46 -17.75 1.54
CA VAL A 307 -0.64 -16.61 1.96
C VAL A 307 -1.52 -15.39 2.30
N ILE A 308 -2.48 -15.03 1.43
CA ILE A 308 -3.38 -13.91 1.68
C ILE A 308 -4.22 -14.17 2.96
N ASN A 309 -4.70 -15.39 3.18
CA ASN A 309 -5.40 -15.75 4.43
C ASN A 309 -4.54 -15.53 5.69
N GLN A 310 -3.24 -15.83 5.62
CA GLN A 310 -2.31 -15.54 6.72
C GLN A 310 -2.13 -14.03 6.89
N LEU A 311 -1.90 -13.29 5.80
CA LEU A 311 -1.69 -11.84 5.83
C LEU A 311 -2.87 -11.06 6.42
N VAL A 312 -4.11 -11.52 6.23
CA VAL A 312 -5.32 -10.92 6.81
C VAL A 312 -5.77 -11.60 8.12
N SER A 313 -4.96 -12.47 8.70
CA SER A 313 -5.25 -13.05 10.01
C SER A 313 -5.06 -12.03 11.14
N PRO A 314 -5.80 -12.14 12.27
CA PRO A 314 -5.63 -11.25 13.41
C PRO A 314 -4.19 -11.19 13.93
N ASP A 315 -3.48 -12.31 13.94
CA ASP A 315 -2.10 -12.39 14.44
C ASP A 315 -1.11 -11.62 13.56
N LEU A 316 -1.15 -11.83 12.22
CA LEU A 316 -0.26 -11.09 11.32
C LEU A 316 -0.67 -9.63 11.18
N GLN A 317 -1.95 -9.30 11.26
CA GLN A 317 -2.41 -7.92 11.27
C GLN A 317 -1.96 -7.17 12.54
N LEU A 318 -1.93 -7.84 13.69
CA LEU A 318 -1.41 -7.26 14.93
C LEU A 318 0.11 -7.01 14.81
N LEU A 319 0.87 -8.00 14.36
CA LEU A 319 2.32 -7.84 14.13
C LEU A 319 2.63 -6.76 13.09
N LYS A 320 1.80 -6.63 12.04
CA LYS A 320 1.93 -5.58 11.03
C LYS A 320 1.77 -4.19 11.64
N GLN A 321 0.83 -4.01 12.58
CA GLN A 321 0.57 -2.72 13.21
C GLN A 321 1.61 -2.35 14.28
N GLU A 322 2.42 -3.30 14.78
CA GLU A 322 3.51 -2.98 15.71
C GLU A 322 4.52 -2.01 15.06
N PRO A 323 4.84 -0.86 15.70
CA PRO A 323 5.75 0.15 15.14
C PRO A 323 7.14 -0.41 14.76
N LYS A 324 7.68 -1.32 15.59
CA LYS A 324 8.98 -1.99 15.33
C LYS A 324 9.00 -2.86 14.07
N ASN A 325 7.84 -3.29 13.57
CA ASN A 325 7.70 -4.10 12.35
C ASN A 325 7.43 -3.20 11.14
N TRP A 326 6.19 -2.74 10.99
CA TRP A 326 5.79 -1.85 9.90
C TRP A 326 5.01 -0.64 10.43
N GLY A 327 4.08 -0.84 11.36
CA GLY A 327 3.23 0.21 11.91
C GLY A 327 2.00 0.52 11.05
N ASP A 328 1.67 -0.33 10.09
CA ASP A 328 0.52 -0.17 9.21
C ASP A 328 -0.79 -0.60 9.87
N PHE A 329 -1.86 0.19 9.72
CA PHE A 329 -3.12 -0.07 10.40
C PHE A 329 -3.85 -1.28 9.84
N THR A 330 -4.61 -1.93 10.72
CA THR A 330 -5.35 -3.15 10.36
C THR A 330 -6.64 -2.86 9.63
N ILE A 331 -6.93 -3.74 8.66
CA ILE A 331 -8.21 -3.78 7.91
C ILE A 331 -9.30 -4.59 8.64
N LEU A 332 -9.02 -5.10 9.82
CA LEU A 332 -9.97 -5.89 10.59
C LEU A 332 -11.00 -5.00 11.31
N ASP A 333 -12.24 -5.41 11.32
CA ASP A 333 -13.29 -4.77 12.09
C ASP A 333 -13.18 -5.16 13.56
N MET A 334 -12.84 -4.21 14.41
CA MET A 334 -12.67 -4.43 15.85
C MET A 334 -13.94 -5.01 16.52
N LYS A 335 -15.12 -4.75 15.96
CA LYS A 335 -16.39 -5.28 16.49
C LYS A 335 -16.55 -6.79 16.29
N LYS A 336 -15.77 -7.37 15.37
CA LYS A 336 -15.80 -8.79 14.99
C LYS A 336 -14.68 -9.60 15.65
N LEU A 337 -13.81 -8.95 16.43
CA LEU A 337 -12.68 -9.60 17.10
C LEU A 337 -12.96 -9.85 18.59
N PRO A 338 -12.30 -10.87 19.18
CA PRO A 338 -12.35 -11.09 20.63
C PRO A 338 -11.83 -9.87 21.40
N PRO A 339 -12.42 -9.54 22.59
CA PRO A 339 -12.04 -8.35 23.36
C PRO A 339 -10.53 -8.28 23.71
N GLU A 340 -9.90 -9.41 24.00
CA GLU A 340 -8.48 -9.50 24.31
C GLU A 340 -7.61 -9.17 23.09
N THR A 341 -8.06 -9.50 21.88
CA THR A 341 -7.38 -9.14 20.63
C THR A 341 -7.54 -7.65 20.35
N VAL A 342 -8.74 -7.12 20.50
CA VAL A 342 -9.04 -5.68 20.38
C VAL A 342 -8.13 -4.87 21.31
N LYS A 343 -8.01 -5.30 22.58
CA LYS A 343 -7.16 -4.63 23.56
C LYS A 343 -5.70 -4.55 23.08
N LYS A 344 -5.15 -5.61 22.47
CA LYS A 344 -3.78 -5.62 21.94
C LYS A 344 -3.60 -4.55 20.84
N PHE A 345 -4.56 -4.40 19.92
CA PHE A 345 -4.51 -3.37 18.88
C PHE A 345 -4.53 -1.95 19.47
N PHE A 346 -5.38 -1.70 20.47
CA PHE A 346 -5.45 -0.38 21.13
C PHE A 346 -4.16 -0.07 21.92
N ASP A 347 -3.54 -1.07 22.54
CA ASP A 347 -2.31 -0.88 23.32
C ASP A 347 -1.12 -0.41 22.46
N LEU A 348 -1.12 -0.70 21.14
CA LEU A 348 -0.07 -0.25 20.21
C LEU A 348 -0.10 1.27 19.94
N ASN A 349 -1.21 1.96 20.18
CA ASN A 349 -1.39 3.37 19.82
C ASN A 349 -1.17 4.35 20.99
N LYS A 350 -0.53 3.92 22.09
CA LYS A 350 -0.39 4.70 23.32
C LYS A 350 0.79 5.69 23.34
N SER A 351 1.58 5.78 22.28
CA SER A 351 2.82 6.59 22.28
C SER A 351 2.59 8.11 22.45
N GLY A 352 1.39 8.61 22.10
CA GLY A 352 1.11 10.05 22.04
C GLY A 352 1.85 10.80 20.92
N LYS A 353 2.55 10.07 20.03
CA LYS A 353 3.31 10.62 18.91
C LYS A 353 2.47 10.71 17.63
N ILE A 354 1.38 9.97 17.56
CA ILE A 354 0.42 9.97 16.45
C ILE A 354 -0.90 10.58 16.88
N PRO A 355 -1.73 11.08 15.94
CA PRO A 355 -3.10 11.51 16.23
C PRO A 355 -3.91 10.38 16.88
N SER A 356 -4.94 10.74 17.65
CA SER A 356 -5.84 9.74 18.24
C SER A 356 -6.59 8.96 17.15
N LEU A 357 -7.06 7.75 17.47
CA LEU A 357 -7.87 6.97 16.53
C LEU A 357 -9.14 7.71 16.11
N GLU A 358 -9.73 8.50 17.03
CA GLU A 358 -10.89 9.34 16.76
C GLU A 358 -10.54 10.42 15.75
N GLU A 359 -9.48 11.18 15.98
CA GLU A 359 -8.99 12.22 15.06
C GLU A 359 -8.63 11.64 13.68
N LEU A 360 -7.96 10.48 13.64
CA LEU A 360 -7.67 9.78 12.39
C LEU A 360 -8.94 9.45 11.62
N GLN A 361 -10.01 9.00 12.29
CA GLN A 361 -11.27 8.67 11.64
C GLN A 361 -12.05 9.90 11.17
N GLU A 362 -12.11 10.94 11.99
CA GLU A 362 -12.83 12.18 11.66
C GLU A 362 -12.17 12.93 10.50
N LYS A 363 -10.84 12.87 10.40
CA LYS A 363 -10.05 13.58 9.39
C LYS A 363 -9.71 12.72 8.16
N ARG A 364 -10.50 11.68 7.87
CA ARG A 364 -10.34 10.86 6.65
C ARG A 364 -10.95 11.53 5.44
N VAL A 365 -10.16 11.73 4.41
CA VAL A 365 -10.61 12.18 3.10
C VAL A 365 -10.31 11.07 2.09
N MET A 366 -11.32 10.67 1.33
CA MET A 366 -11.15 9.62 0.33
C MET A 366 -10.25 10.08 -0.81
N GLU A 367 -9.54 9.14 -1.42
CA GLU A 367 -8.73 9.41 -2.61
C GLU A 367 -9.59 9.90 -3.78
N LEU A 368 -8.99 10.73 -4.61
CA LEU A 368 -9.57 11.12 -5.89
C LEU A 368 -9.58 9.94 -6.86
N THR A 369 -10.48 9.99 -7.84
CA THR A 369 -10.50 8.98 -8.90
C THR A 369 -9.19 8.94 -9.67
N PRO A 370 -8.79 7.79 -10.23
CA PRO A 370 -7.54 7.64 -10.99
C PRO A 370 -7.35 8.67 -12.09
N ASP A 371 -8.42 9.03 -12.79
CA ASP A 371 -8.36 10.02 -13.87
C ASP A 371 -7.99 11.41 -13.34
N LYS A 372 -8.56 11.83 -12.18
CA LYS A 372 -8.23 13.11 -11.55
C LYS A 372 -6.82 13.12 -10.96
N LEU A 373 -6.35 11.98 -10.45
CA LEU A 373 -4.98 11.82 -10.02
C LEU A 373 -4.01 12.05 -11.18
N THR A 374 -4.24 11.43 -12.33
CA THR A 374 -3.43 11.62 -13.53
C THR A 374 -3.40 13.09 -13.98
N ILE A 375 -4.56 13.74 -14.00
CA ILE A 375 -4.67 15.18 -14.36
C ILE A 375 -3.80 16.04 -13.41
N ILE A 376 -3.78 15.75 -12.12
CA ILE A 376 -2.94 16.48 -11.15
C ILE A 376 -1.45 16.23 -11.41
N GLN A 377 -1.03 14.98 -11.66
CA GLN A 377 0.38 14.65 -11.90
C GLN A 377 0.91 15.34 -13.17
N GLU A 378 0.15 15.23 -14.27
CA GLU A 378 0.50 15.88 -15.54
C GLU A 378 0.51 17.40 -15.40
N GLY A 379 -0.53 17.97 -14.79
CA GLY A 379 -0.64 19.41 -14.59
C GLY A 379 0.48 19.98 -13.70
N TRP A 380 0.93 19.24 -12.68
CA TRP A 380 2.06 19.67 -11.86
C TRP A 380 3.37 19.73 -12.67
N LEU A 381 3.65 18.71 -13.48
CA LEU A 381 4.82 18.69 -14.37
C LEU A 381 4.82 19.85 -15.36
N GLU A 382 3.65 20.22 -15.87
CA GLU A 382 3.50 21.30 -16.84
C GLU A 382 3.59 22.69 -16.23
N ASN A 383 3.14 22.88 -14.98
CA ASN A 383 2.93 24.20 -14.40
C ASN A 383 3.87 24.54 -13.23
N VAL A 384 4.39 23.53 -12.51
CA VAL A 384 5.23 23.71 -11.31
C VAL A 384 6.60 23.06 -11.49
N GLY A 385 6.68 21.79 -11.82
CA GLY A 385 7.91 21.01 -11.93
C GLY A 385 8.73 21.24 -13.18
N LYS A 386 8.82 22.48 -13.67
CA LYS A 386 9.51 22.82 -14.93
C LYS A 386 11.04 22.90 -14.85
N ASN A 387 11.62 22.69 -13.66
CA ASN A 387 13.05 22.84 -13.40
C ASN A 387 13.82 21.52 -13.46
#